data_146f5367b2afd2b7fca626798d7f22d0
#
_entry.id   146f5367b2afd2b7fca626798d7f22d0
#
_cell.length_a   1.000
_cell.length_b   1.000
_cell.length_c   1.000
_cell.angle_alpha   90.00
_cell.angle_beta   90.00
_cell.angle_gamma   90.00
#
_symmetry.space_group_name_H-M   'P 1'
#
loop_
_entity.id
_entity.type
_entity.pdbx_description
1 polymer ?
#
loop_
_entity_poly.entity_id
_entity_poly.type
_entity_poly.pdbx_seq_one_letter_code
_entity_poly.pdbx_strand_id
1 'polypeptide(L)'
;MDIFDILTLIGGLCLFLFGMNVMGDGLERRAGGGLKLLLGKLTNNRMKGFLTGLGVTAVIQSSSATTVMVVGFVNSGLMTLKQSIGVIMGANIGTTVTAWILSLGGISSSNVFVQLLKPTSFTPVLALAGMILLMTGKTDKKKDTGTILLGFATLMFGMDTMSGAVAGLADVPAFRNMFIMFKNPLFGMLAGAVLTAIIQSSSASVGILQALTVTGQVSYGAAIPIIMGQNIGTCITAIISSFGANKNAKRAAIVHLSFNVIGTVVWLTVFTIVSYVFKPLLFDTAASYLGIAVAHSLFNILCTALLFPAAPLLEKIAVRLVPDGNKKDTISELDDRLLATPAIALEQCERMVETMAEETSEAFKLSMDMLTNYDADSAGRIRKAEDNSDHLEDIIGTYLTKLSRNQLTEDDSAEVSKLLKAIGDFERISDHSVNILESAEELRSKKIEFTGRAKAELGVLCSAVSEILTAACAAFRDSDSEKAMKIEPLEQVIDDLKVQLRDRHIARLKNGECTVEAGFIWSDILTNLERASDHCSNIALCVIDAGKHNMNMHESLSEMKKDNPAFEDEFDMYTRKYRITG
;
A
#
# COMPACT_ATOMS: atom_id res chain seq x y z
N MET A 1 41.47 -7.49 -18.74
CA MET A 1 40.07 -7.94 -18.67
C MET A 1 39.74 -8.62 -19.98
N ASP A 2 39.45 -9.90 -19.93
CA ASP A 2 39.02 -10.66 -21.09
C ASP A 2 37.48 -10.72 -21.15
N ILE A 3 36.93 -11.40 -22.17
CA ILE A 3 35.47 -11.51 -22.32
C ILE A 3 34.81 -12.27 -21.16
N PHE A 4 35.56 -13.20 -20.54
CA PHE A 4 35.05 -14.00 -19.42
C PHE A 4 34.97 -13.17 -18.13
N ASP A 5 35.89 -12.22 -17.93
CA ASP A 5 35.82 -11.26 -16.83
C ASP A 5 34.58 -10.36 -16.97
N ILE A 6 34.27 -9.91 -18.20
CA ILE A 6 33.07 -9.10 -18.48
C ILE A 6 31.80 -9.91 -18.20
N LEU A 7 31.74 -11.16 -18.64
CA LEU A 7 30.60 -12.05 -18.38
C LEU A 7 30.46 -12.33 -16.87
N THR A 8 31.57 -12.53 -16.16
CA THR A 8 31.60 -12.72 -14.71
C THR A 8 31.12 -11.48 -13.97
N LEU A 9 31.53 -10.29 -14.42
CA LEU A 9 31.06 -9.01 -13.86
C LEU A 9 29.54 -8.84 -14.05
N ILE A 10 29.03 -9.12 -15.25
CA ILE A 10 27.58 -9.06 -15.54
C ILE A 10 26.84 -10.07 -14.67
N GLY A 11 27.32 -11.32 -14.59
CA GLY A 11 26.72 -12.35 -13.74
C GLY A 11 26.72 -11.98 -12.26
N GLY A 12 27.84 -11.45 -11.75
CA GLY A 12 27.95 -10.93 -10.39
C GLY A 12 26.98 -9.77 -10.12
N LEU A 13 26.84 -8.84 -11.07
CA LEU A 13 25.88 -7.73 -10.98
C LEU A 13 24.43 -8.25 -10.96
N CYS A 14 24.10 -9.20 -11.80
CA CYS A 14 22.76 -9.82 -11.81
C CYS A 14 22.44 -10.49 -10.47
N LEU A 15 23.37 -11.27 -9.91
CA LEU A 15 23.20 -11.92 -8.61
C LEU A 15 23.09 -10.89 -7.47
N PHE A 16 23.90 -9.83 -7.52
CA PHE A 16 23.85 -8.74 -6.56
C PHE A 16 22.47 -8.04 -6.56
N LEU A 17 21.99 -7.65 -7.75
CA LEU A 17 20.68 -7.00 -7.90
C LEU A 17 19.54 -7.93 -7.49
N PHE A 18 19.59 -9.19 -7.90
CA PHE A 18 18.61 -10.20 -7.54
C PHE A 18 18.56 -10.41 -6.02
N GLY A 19 19.73 -10.61 -5.40
CA GLY A 19 19.83 -10.79 -3.94
C GLY A 19 19.32 -9.57 -3.17
N MET A 20 19.60 -8.36 -3.66
CA MET A 20 19.10 -7.11 -3.08
C MET A 20 17.56 -7.03 -3.15
N ASN A 21 16.97 -7.37 -4.29
CA ASN A 21 15.52 -7.35 -4.47
C ASN A 21 14.84 -8.41 -3.58
N VAL A 22 15.32 -9.65 -3.63
CA VAL A 22 14.78 -10.75 -2.81
C VAL A 22 14.85 -10.45 -1.31
N MET A 23 15.98 -9.88 -0.85
CA MET A 23 16.13 -9.45 0.54
C MET A 23 15.17 -8.32 0.89
N GLY A 24 15.04 -7.33 0.01
CA GLY A 24 14.14 -6.18 0.17
C GLY A 24 12.68 -6.61 0.26
N ASP A 25 12.22 -7.45 -0.67
CA ASP A 25 10.86 -8.00 -0.69
C ASP A 25 10.55 -8.82 0.58
N GLY A 26 11.52 -9.63 1.04
CA GLY A 26 11.38 -10.38 2.28
C GLY A 26 11.27 -9.48 3.51
N LEU A 27 12.07 -8.41 3.56
CA LEU A 27 12.02 -7.41 4.65
C LEU A 27 10.70 -6.63 4.62
N GLU A 28 10.22 -6.26 3.45
CA GLU A 28 8.95 -5.56 3.26
C GLU A 28 7.77 -6.41 3.75
N ARG A 29 7.66 -7.66 3.29
CA ARG A 29 6.63 -8.60 3.76
C ARG A 29 6.70 -8.81 5.27
N ARG A 30 7.90 -8.99 5.80
CA ARG A 30 8.11 -9.18 7.25
C ARG A 30 7.71 -7.96 8.08
N ALA A 31 7.87 -6.75 7.52
CA ALA A 31 7.51 -5.48 8.15
C ALA A 31 6.03 -5.11 7.97
N GLY A 32 5.31 -5.70 7.01
CA GLY A 32 3.97 -5.42 6.51
C GLY A 32 3.03 -4.59 7.40
N GLY A 33 2.48 -5.17 8.46
CA GLY A 33 1.57 -4.47 9.39
C GLY A 33 2.23 -3.35 10.21
N GLY A 34 3.55 -3.45 10.50
CA GLY A 34 4.30 -2.39 11.18
C GLY A 34 4.54 -1.16 10.30
N LEU A 35 4.68 -1.37 9.00
CA LEU A 35 4.84 -0.30 8.01
C LEU A 35 3.55 0.54 7.88
N LYS A 36 2.37 -0.10 7.91
CA LYS A 36 1.04 0.54 8.01
C LYS A 36 0.98 1.53 9.18
N LEU A 37 1.38 1.08 10.36
CA LEU A 37 1.36 1.86 11.59
C LEU A 37 2.34 3.05 11.57
N LEU A 38 3.52 2.85 10.99
CA LEU A 38 4.57 3.88 10.89
C LEU A 38 4.17 5.00 9.92
N LEU A 39 3.62 4.69 8.76
CA LEU A 39 3.29 5.68 7.74
C LEU A 39 1.99 6.42 8.03
N GLY A 40 0.93 5.75 8.51
CA GLY A 40 -0.37 6.35 8.75
C GLY A 40 -0.43 7.27 9.99
N LYS A 41 0.25 6.91 11.09
CA LYS A 41 0.16 7.62 12.38
C LYS A 41 1.29 8.63 12.68
N LEU A 42 2.43 8.56 11.99
CA LEU A 42 3.64 9.27 12.41
C LEU A 42 4.01 10.49 11.56
N THR A 43 3.24 10.88 10.55
CA THR A 43 3.61 11.99 9.66
C THR A 43 3.12 13.38 10.09
N ASN A 44 2.38 13.48 11.19
CA ASN A 44 1.82 14.76 11.67
C ASN A 44 2.87 15.83 12.03
N ASN A 45 4.14 15.44 12.20
CA ASN A 45 5.26 16.36 12.48
C ASN A 45 6.42 16.02 11.56
N ARG A 46 7.13 17.06 11.05
CA ARG A 46 8.29 16.90 10.15
C ARG A 46 9.36 15.97 10.70
N MET A 47 9.65 16.03 12.02
CA MET A 47 10.63 15.15 12.66
C MET A 47 10.14 13.70 12.67
N LYS A 48 8.88 13.47 12.97
CA LYS A 48 8.30 12.12 12.92
C LYS A 48 8.32 11.59 11.48
N GLY A 49 7.93 12.41 10.49
CA GLY A 49 8.05 12.05 9.07
C GLY A 49 9.48 11.68 8.68
N PHE A 50 10.47 12.46 9.14
CA PHE A 50 11.89 12.16 8.91
C PHE A 50 12.31 10.80 9.51
N LEU A 51 11.97 10.53 10.76
CA LEU A 51 12.28 9.25 11.40
C LEU A 51 11.56 8.08 10.71
N THR A 52 10.32 8.31 10.27
CA THR A 52 9.54 7.33 9.49
C THR A 52 10.22 7.03 8.16
N GLY A 53 10.59 8.05 7.39
CA GLY A 53 11.29 7.86 6.12
C GLY A 53 12.63 7.15 6.27
N LEU A 54 13.39 7.48 7.31
CA LEU A 54 14.64 6.80 7.66
C LEU A 54 14.39 5.33 8.00
N GLY A 55 13.44 5.05 8.90
CA GLY A 55 13.15 3.69 9.35
C GLY A 55 12.60 2.81 8.23
N VAL A 56 11.62 3.31 7.47
CA VAL A 56 11.02 2.62 6.32
C VAL A 56 12.09 2.26 5.28
N THR A 57 12.91 3.22 4.87
CA THR A 57 13.96 2.98 3.87
C THR A 57 15.03 2.04 4.39
N ALA A 58 15.42 2.15 5.66
CA ALA A 58 16.38 1.24 6.28
C ALA A 58 15.86 -0.21 6.32
N VAL A 59 14.56 -0.40 6.51
CA VAL A 59 13.91 -1.72 6.51
C VAL A 59 13.72 -2.24 5.09
N ILE A 60 13.08 -1.47 4.20
CA ILE A 60 12.80 -1.89 2.81
C ILE A 60 14.10 -1.97 1.97
N GLN A 61 15.18 -1.30 2.38
CA GLN A 61 16.46 -1.20 1.66
C GLN A 61 16.34 -0.53 0.28
N SER A 62 15.24 0.24 0.04
CA SER A 62 14.97 0.93 -1.22
C SER A 62 14.41 2.34 -0.98
N SER A 63 15.23 3.35 -1.19
CA SER A 63 14.76 4.75 -1.17
C SER A 63 13.89 5.09 -2.39
N SER A 64 14.14 4.43 -3.53
CA SER A 64 13.32 4.59 -4.71
C SER A 64 11.88 4.13 -4.45
N ALA A 65 11.69 2.94 -3.86
CA ALA A 65 10.38 2.43 -3.47
C ALA A 65 9.71 3.39 -2.46
N THR A 66 10.44 3.80 -1.41
CA THR A 66 9.92 4.74 -0.40
C THR A 66 9.49 6.08 -1.01
N THR A 67 10.26 6.64 -1.95
CA THR A 67 9.91 7.94 -2.56
C THR A 67 8.78 7.81 -3.57
N VAL A 68 8.68 6.71 -4.33
CA VAL A 68 7.53 6.41 -5.22
C VAL A 68 6.26 6.27 -4.38
N MET A 69 6.32 5.56 -3.26
CA MET A 69 5.22 5.43 -2.30
C MET A 69 4.78 6.80 -1.76
N VAL A 70 5.73 7.66 -1.37
CA VAL A 70 5.44 9.04 -0.92
C VAL A 70 4.75 9.84 -2.02
N VAL A 71 5.19 9.72 -3.28
CA VAL A 71 4.53 10.35 -4.43
C VAL A 71 3.09 9.84 -4.57
N GLY A 72 2.86 8.53 -4.42
CA GLY A 72 1.55 7.90 -4.40
C GLY A 72 0.66 8.42 -3.27
N PHE A 73 1.17 8.50 -2.04
CA PHE A 73 0.42 9.06 -0.89
C PHE A 73 0.02 10.52 -1.07
N VAL A 74 0.90 11.32 -1.66
CA VAL A 74 0.57 12.71 -1.95
C VAL A 74 -0.44 12.79 -3.08
N ASN A 75 -0.39 11.88 -4.05
CA ASN A 75 -1.34 11.82 -5.16
C ASN A 75 -2.74 11.43 -4.70
N SER A 76 -2.85 10.46 -3.81
CA SER A 76 -4.12 9.99 -3.23
C SER A 76 -4.64 10.84 -2.06
N GLY A 77 -3.90 11.90 -1.68
CA GLY A 77 -4.31 12.80 -0.59
C GLY A 77 -4.06 12.24 0.83
N LEU A 78 -3.48 11.04 0.96
CA LEU A 78 -3.12 10.45 2.27
C LEU A 78 -2.00 11.23 2.97
N MET A 79 -1.19 11.96 2.22
CA MET A 79 -0.09 12.76 2.74
C MET A 79 -0.06 14.14 2.09
N THR A 80 0.14 15.17 2.88
CA THR A 80 0.37 16.53 2.35
C THR A 80 1.79 16.70 1.82
N LEU A 81 2.01 17.61 0.88
CA LEU A 81 3.35 17.97 0.40
C LEU A 81 4.29 18.32 1.56
N LYS A 82 3.82 19.05 2.56
CA LYS A 82 4.62 19.46 3.71
C LYS A 82 5.09 18.27 4.58
N GLN A 83 4.26 17.26 4.71
CA GLN A 83 4.61 16.02 5.42
C GLN A 83 5.64 15.20 4.64
N SER A 84 5.47 15.10 3.30
CA SER A 84 6.35 14.33 2.43
C SER A 84 7.81 14.79 2.47
N ILE A 85 8.07 16.08 2.69
CA ILE A 85 9.44 16.64 2.75
C ILE A 85 10.27 15.94 3.84
N GLY A 86 9.69 15.75 5.04
CA GLY A 86 10.37 15.06 6.13
C GLY A 86 10.70 13.61 5.76
N VAL A 87 9.72 12.88 5.21
CA VAL A 87 9.88 11.47 4.82
C VAL A 87 10.97 11.32 3.74
N ILE A 88 10.98 12.16 2.72
CA ILE A 88 12.00 12.17 1.65
C ILE A 88 13.40 12.38 2.21
N MET A 89 13.58 13.36 3.12
CA MET A 89 14.87 13.61 3.77
C MET A 89 15.35 12.42 4.60
N GLY A 90 14.42 11.79 5.35
CA GLY A 90 14.71 10.58 6.12
C GLY A 90 15.10 9.40 5.23
N ALA A 91 14.40 9.20 4.13
CA ALA A 91 14.67 8.13 3.16
C ALA A 91 16.09 8.22 2.58
N ASN A 92 16.59 9.41 2.29
CA ASN A 92 17.96 9.61 1.79
C ASN A 92 19.02 9.13 2.82
N ILE A 93 18.82 9.38 4.12
CA ILE A 93 19.73 8.83 5.15
C ILE A 93 19.51 7.32 5.29
N GLY A 94 18.26 6.83 5.28
CA GLY A 94 17.94 5.41 5.38
C GLY A 94 18.66 4.55 4.33
N THR A 95 18.85 5.07 3.13
CA THR A 95 19.60 4.41 2.04
C THR A 95 21.04 4.06 2.44
N THR A 96 21.64 4.86 3.30
CA THR A 96 23.05 4.65 3.70
C THR A 96 23.26 3.35 4.47
N VAL A 97 22.22 2.81 5.09
CA VAL A 97 22.25 1.51 5.79
C VAL A 97 22.70 0.39 4.84
N THR A 98 22.25 0.41 3.59
CA THR A 98 22.70 -0.55 2.57
C THR A 98 24.21 -0.48 2.36
N ALA A 99 24.78 0.72 2.27
CA ALA A 99 26.24 0.89 2.10
C ALA A 99 27.03 0.31 3.28
N TRP A 100 26.50 0.40 4.51
CA TRP A 100 27.08 -0.23 5.68
C TRP A 100 27.00 -1.75 5.62
N ILE A 101 25.89 -2.32 5.22
CA ILE A 101 25.73 -3.76 5.00
C ILE A 101 26.77 -4.25 3.97
N LEU A 102 26.89 -3.55 2.84
CA LEU A 102 27.84 -3.89 1.78
C LEU A 102 29.30 -3.73 2.25
N SER A 103 29.57 -2.79 3.17
CA SER A 103 30.93 -2.57 3.69
C SER A 103 31.52 -3.79 4.42
N LEU A 104 30.67 -4.71 4.86
CA LEU A 104 31.12 -5.99 5.42
C LEU A 104 31.95 -6.81 4.42
N GLY A 105 31.71 -6.65 3.10
CA GLY A 105 32.50 -7.29 2.04
C GLY A 105 33.97 -6.90 2.04
N GLY A 106 34.31 -5.71 2.58
CA GLY A 106 35.69 -5.22 2.67
C GLY A 106 36.49 -5.70 3.90
N ILE A 107 35.92 -6.56 4.74
CA ILE A 107 36.62 -7.09 5.93
C ILE A 107 37.76 -7.97 5.48
N SER A 108 39.00 -7.58 5.81
CA SER A 108 40.24 -8.33 5.58
C SER A 108 41.07 -8.37 6.87
N SER A 109 41.37 -9.53 7.35
CA SER A 109 42.22 -9.72 8.54
C SER A 109 42.87 -11.12 8.53
N SER A 110 44.04 -11.23 9.11
CA SER A 110 44.70 -12.51 9.35
C SER A 110 44.15 -13.25 10.60
N ASN A 111 43.35 -12.57 11.42
CA ASN A 111 42.77 -13.15 12.63
C ASN A 111 41.55 -14.01 12.25
N VAL A 112 41.54 -15.27 12.66
CA VAL A 112 40.48 -16.26 12.36
C VAL A 112 39.08 -15.77 12.81
N PHE A 113 38.98 -15.13 13.97
CA PHE A 113 37.69 -14.59 14.47
C PHE A 113 37.15 -13.48 13.58
N VAL A 114 38.04 -12.63 13.05
CA VAL A 114 37.62 -11.55 12.12
C VAL A 114 37.31 -12.14 10.74
N GLN A 115 38.03 -13.18 10.30
CA GLN A 115 37.72 -13.91 9.07
C GLN A 115 36.31 -14.55 9.11
N LEU A 116 35.86 -15.04 10.27
CA LEU A 116 34.52 -15.59 10.43
C LEU A 116 33.43 -14.52 10.26
N LEU A 117 33.74 -13.25 10.51
CA LEU A 117 32.82 -12.12 10.26
C LEU A 117 32.81 -11.65 8.81
N LYS A 118 33.70 -12.17 7.96
CA LYS A 118 33.72 -11.89 6.53
C LYS A 118 32.49 -12.54 5.86
N PRO A 119 31.74 -11.83 5.00
CA PRO A 119 30.56 -12.39 4.33
C PRO A 119 30.82 -13.73 3.64
N THR A 120 31.93 -13.86 2.94
CA THR A 120 32.30 -15.13 2.27
C THR A 120 32.38 -16.34 3.21
N SER A 121 32.57 -16.11 4.52
CA SER A 121 32.64 -17.18 5.52
C SER A 121 31.29 -17.56 6.11
N PHE A 122 30.43 -16.59 6.42
CA PHE A 122 29.16 -16.87 7.10
C PHE A 122 27.95 -16.92 6.15
N THR A 123 27.98 -16.29 4.97
CA THR A 123 26.85 -16.31 4.05
C THR A 123 26.44 -17.69 3.56
N PRO A 124 27.35 -18.69 3.36
CA PRO A 124 26.90 -20.04 3.04
C PRO A 124 26.04 -20.68 4.13
N VAL A 125 26.35 -20.37 5.41
CA VAL A 125 25.56 -20.85 6.55
C VAL A 125 24.21 -20.16 6.58
N LEU A 126 24.17 -18.86 6.31
CA LEU A 126 22.91 -18.12 6.20
C LEU A 126 22.06 -18.62 5.01
N ALA A 127 22.69 -18.93 3.87
CA ALA A 127 22.00 -19.49 2.72
C ALA A 127 21.36 -20.85 3.06
N LEU A 128 22.10 -21.73 3.73
CA LEU A 128 21.59 -23.02 4.20
C LEU A 128 20.42 -22.84 5.17
N ALA A 129 20.57 -21.98 6.18
CA ALA A 129 19.51 -21.67 7.14
C ALA A 129 18.28 -21.06 6.44
N GLY A 130 18.50 -20.16 5.50
CA GLY A 130 17.44 -19.54 4.69
C GLY A 130 16.67 -20.58 3.87
N MET A 131 17.38 -21.49 3.19
CA MET A 131 16.77 -22.57 2.41
C MET A 131 15.95 -23.52 3.31
N ILE A 132 16.49 -23.91 4.46
CA ILE A 132 15.76 -24.75 5.42
C ILE A 132 14.46 -24.05 5.86
N LEU A 133 14.53 -22.77 6.21
CA LEU A 133 13.34 -22.00 6.63
C LEU A 133 12.30 -21.87 5.50
N LEU A 134 12.73 -21.71 4.26
CA LEU A 134 11.83 -21.67 3.10
C LEU A 134 11.12 -23.00 2.87
N MET A 135 11.87 -24.12 2.96
CA MET A 135 11.31 -25.45 2.68
C MET A 135 10.48 -26.03 3.84
N THR A 136 10.83 -25.72 5.08
CA THR A 136 10.19 -26.31 6.28
C THR A 136 9.32 -25.34 7.05
N GLY A 137 9.36 -24.05 6.73
CA GLY A 137 8.59 -23.01 7.43
C GLY A 137 7.10 -23.16 7.21
N LYS A 138 6.35 -23.38 8.29
CA LYS A 138 4.88 -23.49 8.27
C LYS A 138 4.15 -22.13 8.35
N THR A 139 4.87 -21.05 8.61
CA THR A 139 4.32 -19.71 8.74
C THR A 139 5.03 -18.76 7.78
N ASP A 140 4.30 -17.79 7.24
CA ASP A 140 4.85 -16.77 6.34
C ASP A 140 6.03 -16.04 6.97
N LYS A 141 5.95 -15.73 8.26
CA LYS A 141 7.06 -15.12 9.01
C LYS A 141 8.37 -15.92 8.94
N LYS A 142 8.31 -17.24 8.93
CA LYS A 142 9.51 -18.11 8.80
C LYS A 142 9.99 -18.14 7.36
N LYS A 143 9.07 -18.21 6.40
CA LYS A 143 9.39 -18.16 4.95
C LYS A 143 10.03 -16.82 4.58
N ASP A 144 9.49 -15.70 5.06
CA ASP A 144 10.07 -14.37 4.83
C ASP A 144 11.47 -14.25 5.44
N THR A 145 11.67 -14.76 6.66
CA THR A 145 13.00 -14.81 7.26
C THR A 145 13.97 -15.64 6.40
N GLY A 146 13.51 -16.76 5.86
CA GLY A 146 14.27 -17.58 4.92
C GLY A 146 14.66 -16.82 3.66
N THR A 147 13.69 -16.09 3.08
CA THR A 147 13.88 -15.23 1.91
C THR A 147 14.91 -14.13 2.17
N ILE A 148 14.84 -13.46 3.32
CA ILE A 148 15.80 -12.42 3.73
C ILE A 148 17.22 -12.99 3.81
N LEU A 149 17.40 -14.13 4.48
CA LEU A 149 18.72 -14.75 4.66
C LEU A 149 19.30 -15.20 3.32
N LEU A 150 18.49 -15.80 2.45
CA LEU A 150 18.93 -16.24 1.13
C LEU A 150 19.22 -15.07 0.21
N GLY A 151 18.39 -14.04 0.23
CA GLY A 151 18.60 -12.79 -0.52
C GLY A 151 19.91 -12.10 -0.09
N PHE A 152 20.16 -11.99 1.22
CA PHE A 152 21.42 -11.44 1.73
C PHE A 152 22.64 -12.26 1.30
N ALA A 153 22.56 -13.58 1.37
CA ALA A 153 23.66 -14.46 0.94
C ALA A 153 23.94 -14.30 -0.57
N THR A 154 22.91 -14.26 -1.39
CA THR A 154 23.00 -14.07 -2.85
C THR A 154 23.58 -12.69 -3.20
N LEU A 155 23.15 -11.64 -2.51
CA LEU A 155 23.68 -10.29 -2.64
C LEU A 155 25.18 -10.23 -2.35
N MET A 156 25.64 -10.83 -1.24
CA MET A 156 27.05 -10.85 -0.86
C MET A 156 27.89 -11.69 -1.83
N PHE A 157 27.35 -12.81 -2.32
CA PHE A 157 28.00 -13.63 -3.33
C PHE A 157 28.16 -12.87 -4.66
N GLY A 158 27.11 -12.15 -5.09
CA GLY A 158 27.16 -11.28 -6.27
C GLY A 158 28.21 -10.17 -6.13
N MET A 159 28.30 -9.56 -4.93
CA MET A 159 29.31 -8.54 -4.61
C MET A 159 30.74 -9.09 -4.69
N ASP A 160 31.00 -10.26 -4.12
CA ASP A 160 32.30 -10.92 -4.16
C ASP A 160 32.69 -11.28 -5.60
N THR A 161 31.74 -11.81 -6.37
CA THR A 161 31.91 -12.14 -7.81
C THR A 161 32.26 -10.89 -8.63
N MET A 162 31.54 -9.76 -8.44
CA MET A 162 31.87 -8.50 -9.08
C MET A 162 33.28 -8.02 -8.73
N SER A 163 33.62 -8.06 -7.45
CA SER A 163 34.93 -7.62 -6.94
C SER A 163 36.08 -8.44 -7.53
N GLY A 164 35.88 -9.76 -7.65
CA GLY A 164 36.84 -10.65 -8.30
C GLY A 164 37.03 -10.34 -9.79
N ALA A 165 35.92 -10.11 -10.50
CA ALA A 165 35.95 -9.81 -11.94
C ALA A 165 36.65 -8.48 -12.26
N VAL A 166 36.52 -7.45 -11.40
CA VAL A 166 37.13 -6.13 -11.63
C VAL A 166 38.56 -6.02 -11.11
N ALA A 167 39.04 -6.97 -10.32
CA ALA A 167 40.39 -6.91 -9.75
C ALA A 167 41.49 -6.74 -10.83
N GLY A 168 41.35 -7.42 -11.98
CA GLY A 168 42.25 -7.31 -13.11
C GLY A 168 42.24 -5.94 -13.83
N LEU A 169 41.26 -5.07 -13.56
CA LEU A 169 41.21 -3.71 -14.13
C LEU A 169 42.29 -2.77 -13.58
N ALA A 170 42.88 -3.10 -12.43
CA ALA A 170 43.93 -2.30 -11.82
C ALA A 170 45.10 -2.02 -12.78
N ASP A 171 45.41 -2.98 -13.65
CA ASP A 171 46.53 -2.92 -14.58
C ASP A 171 46.15 -2.37 -15.98
N VAL A 172 44.87 -2.06 -16.21
CA VAL A 172 44.36 -1.54 -17.50
C VAL A 172 44.54 -0.02 -17.58
N PRO A 173 45.42 0.52 -18.51
CA PRO A 173 45.69 1.95 -18.60
C PRO A 173 44.44 2.80 -18.84
N ALA A 174 43.53 2.32 -19.68
CA ALA A 174 42.28 3.04 -19.98
C ALA A 174 41.40 3.21 -18.73
N PHE A 175 41.33 2.20 -17.89
CA PHE A 175 40.61 2.24 -16.61
C PHE A 175 41.22 3.26 -15.63
N ARG A 176 42.55 3.21 -15.50
CA ARG A 176 43.29 4.19 -14.68
C ARG A 176 43.05 5.61 -15.17
N ASN A 177 43.13 5.86 -16.49
CA ASN A 177 42.91 7.16 -17.07
C ASN A 177 41.48 7.67 -16.84
N MET A 178 40.47 6.82 -16.85
CA MET A 178 39.10 7.14 -16.53
C MET A 178 38.99 7.67 -15.08
N PHE A 179 39.61 7.01 -14.10
CA PHE A 179 39.60 7.48 -12.71
C PHE A 179 40.45 8.74 -12.49
N ILE A 180 41.49 8.96 -13.30
CA ILE A 180 42.23 10.25 -13.34
C ILE A 180 41.28 11.38 -13.80
N MET A 181 40.47 11.15 -14.81
CA MET A 181 39.45 12.11 -15.27
C MET A 181 38.41 12.41 -14.17
N PHE A 182 38.02 11.42 -13.39
CA PHE A 182 37.08 11.58 -12.27
C PHE A 182 37.68 12.29 -11.05
N LYS A 183 39.00 12.57 -11.02
CA LYS A 183 39.58 13.51 -10.07
C LYS A 183 39.05 14.95 -10.24
N ASN A 184 38.52 15.28 -11.43
CA ASN A 184 37.69 16.47 -11.57
C ASN A 184 36.33 16.23 -10.92
N PRO A 185 35.97 16.96 -9.85
CA PRO A 185 34.76 16.69 -9.09
C PRO A 185 33.47 16.73 -9.92
N LEU A 186 33.43 17.58 -10.97
CA LEU A 186 32.25 17.68 -11.83
C LEU A 186 32.04 16.42 -12.68
N PHE A 187 33.13 15.86 -13.27
CA PHE A 187 33.03 14.63 -14.06
C PHE A 187 32.70 13.42 -13.18
N GLY A 188 33.28 13.33 -11.97
CA GLY A 188 32.93 12.30 -11.00
C GLY A 188 31.45 12.36 -10.62
N MET A 189 30.94 13.55 -10.31
CA MET A 189 29.53 13.76 -9.98
C MET A 189 28.62 13.39 -11.16
N LEU A 190 28.93 13.81 -12.37
CA LEU A 190 28.14 13.47 -13.57
C LEU A 190 28.14 11.96 -13.83
N ALA A 191 29.30 11.27 -13.71
CA ALA A 191 29.39 9.84 -13.86
C ALA A 191 28.50 9.10 -12.85
N GLY A 192 28.52 9.48 -11.57
CA GLY A 192 27.65 8.93 -10.54
C GLY A 192 26.17 9.17 -10.83
N ALA A 193 25.81 10.38 -11.27
CA ALA A 193 24.42 10.73 -11.59
C ALA A 193 23.88 9.92 -12.78
N VAL A 194 24.65 9.83 -13.87
CA VAL A 194 24.25 9.08 -15.07
C VAL A 194 24.14 7.58 -14.78
N LEU A 195 25.14 7.01 -14.10
CA LEU A 195 25.13 5.58 -13.75
C LEU A 195 23.89 5.23 -12.91
N THR A 196 23.62 6.03 -11.88
CA THR A 196 22.47 5.76 -11.00
C THR A 196 21.13 6.01 -11.70
N ALA A 197 21.05 7.02 -12.58
CA ALA A 197 19.85 7.26 -13.36
C ALA A 197 19.51 6.11 -14.32
N ILE A 198 20.53 5.44 -14.88
CA ILE A 198 20.36 4.26 -15.74
C ILE A 198 19.93 3.05 -14.91
N ILE A 199 20.63 2.77 -13.80
CA ILE A 199 20.37 1.61 -12.94
C ILE A 199 19.09 1.82 -12.10
N GLN A 200 18.70 3.07 -11.83
CA GLN A 200 17.57 3.49 -10.98
C GLN A 200 17.68 3.00 -9.52
N SER A 201 18.87 2.65 -9.06
CA SER A 201 19.16 2.18 -7.71
C SER A 201 20.49 2.76 -7.22
N SER A 202 20.42 3.64 -6.22
CA SER A 202 21.62 4.20 -5.57
C SER A 202 22.37 3.14 -4.77
N SER A 203 21.66 2.22 -4.12
CA SER A 203 22.28 1.11 -3.39
C SER A 203 23.12 0.23 -4.32
N ALA A 204 22.60 -0.09 -5.50
CA ALA A 204 23.34 -0.83 -6.52
C ALA A 204 24.55 -0.04 -7.03
N SER A 205 24.38 1.23 -7.30
CA SER A 205 25.46 2.11 -7.78
C SER A 205 26.57 2.27 -6.75
N VAL A 206 26.23 2.39 -5.46
CA VAL A 206 27.21 2.41 -4.36
C VAL A 206 27.91 1.05 -4.24
N GLY A 207 27.18 -0.06 -4.38
CA GLY A 207 27.77 -1.41 -4.37
C GLY A 207 28.80 -1.60 -5.50
N ILE A 208 28.50 -1.15 -6.71
CA ILE A 208 29.45 -1.16 -7.83
C ILE A 208 30.69 -0.32 -7.48
N LEU A 209 30.51 0.88 -6.92
CA LEU A 209 31.62 1.73 -6.52
C LEU A 209 32.48 1.05 -5.44
N GLN A 210 31.87 0.40 -4.45
CA GLN A 210 32.57 -0.38 -3.43
C GLN A 210 33.34 -1.56 -4.06
N ALA A 211 32.76 -2.32 -4.96
CA ALA A 211 33.44 -3.39 -5.67
C ALA A 211 34.68 -2.90 -6.42
N LEU A 212 34.58 -1.73 -7.08
CA LEU A 212 35.69 -1.13 -7.81
C LEU A 212 36.87 -0.69 -6.90
N THR A 213 36.64 -0.49 -5.59
CA THR A 213 37.73 -0.14 -4.67
C THR A 213 38.79 -1.21 -4.53
N VAL A 214 38.45 -2.48 -4.82
CA VAL A 214 39.40 -3.61 -4.81
C VAL A 214 40.57 -3.38 -5.77
N THR A 215 40.35 -2.62 -6.84
CA THR A 215 41.39 -2.27 -7.82
C THR A 215 42.48 -1.34 -7.23
N GLY A 216 42.22 -0.70 -6.09
CA GLY A 216 43.12 0.34 -5.53
C GLY A 216 43.21 1.62 -6.34
N GLN A 217 42.52 1.73 -7.48
CA GLN A 217 42.56 2.90 -8.39
C GLN A 217 41.53 3.97 -8.02
N VAL A 218 40.51 3.62 -7.22
CA VAL A 218 39.45 4.55 -6.79
C VAL A 218 39.96 5.32 -5.57
N SER A 219 40.35 6.57 -5.73
CA SER A 219 40.72 7.44 -4.60
C SER A 219 39.48 8.07 -3.95
N TYR A 220 39.58 8.53 -2.69
CA TYR A 220 38.49 9.29 -2.05
C TYR A 220 38.18 10.57 -2.81
N GLY A 221 39.17 11.20 -3.45
CA GLY A 221 38.97 12.36 -4.29
C GLY A 221 38.05 12.14 -5.50
N ALA A 222 38.04 10.90 -6.03
CA ALA A 222 37.12 10.50 -7.10
C ALA A 222 35.80 9.95 -6.54
N ALA A 223 35.86 9.15 -5.48
CA ALA A 223 34.68 8.45 -4.92
C ALA A 223 33.64 9.43 -4.35
N ILE A 224 34.06 10.45 -3.60
CA ILE A 224 33.15 11.39 -2.94
C ILE A 224 32.25 12.14 -3.95
N PRO A 225 32.78 12.76 -5.02
CA PRO A 225 31.94 13.37 -6.05
C PRO A 225 31.02 12.38 -6.76
N ILE A 226 31.49 11.15 -7.03
CA ILE A 226 30.65 10.09 -7.60
C ILE A 226 29.44 9.80 -6.69
N ILE A 227 29.65 9.64 -5.37
CA ILE A 227 28.58 9.43 -4.38
C ILE A 227 27.58 10.59 -4.39
N MET A 228 28.05 11.84 -4.45
CA MET A 228 27.18 13.01 -4.54
C MET A 228 26.29 12.94 -5.80
N GLY A 229 26.86 12.54 -6.93
CA GLY A 229 26.13 12.33 -8.18
C GLY A 229 25.12 11.21 -8.11
N GLN A 230 25.46 10.09 -7.46
CA GLN A 230 24.54 8.94 -7.29
C GLN A 230 23.24 9.35 -6.60
N ASN A 231 23.28 10.26 -5.63
CA ASN A 231 22.09 10.78 -4.97
C ASN A 231 21.20 11.61 -5.91
N ILE A 232 21.78 12.39 -6.84
CA ILE A 232 21.00 13.09 -7.89
C ILE A 232 20.36 12.07 -8.83
N GLY A 233 21.12 11.06 -9.27
CA GLY A 233 20.64 10.04 -10.19
C GLY A 233 19.42 9.25 -9.65
N THR A 234 19.35 9.05 -8.34
CA THR A 234 18.21 8.39 -7.68
C THR A 234 16.89 9.14 -7.88
N CYS A 235 16.93 10.47 -8.09
CA CYS A 235 15.71 11.25 -8.23
C CYS A 235 14.92 10.94 -9.49
N ILE A 236 15.54 10.30 -10.48
CA ILE A 236 14.87 9.95 -11.76
C ILE A 236 13.65 9.06 -11.54
N THR A 237 13.69 8.14 -10.58
CA THR A 237 12.59 7.23 -10.27
C THR A 237 11.37 7.99 -9.76
N ALA A 238 11.55 8.93 -8.83
CA ALA A 238 10.49 9.78 -8.32
C ALA A 238 9.91 10.69 -9.41
N ILE A 239 10.75 11.22 -10.31
CA ILE A 239 10.31 12.04 -11.43
C ILE A 239 9.46 11.22 -12.40
N ILE A 240 9.94 10.03 -12.83
CA ILE A 240 9.20 9.15 -13.72
C ILE A 240 7.86 8.76 -13.08
N SER A 241 7.85 8.38 -11.80
CA SER A 241 6.63 8.01 -11.10
C SER A 241 5.64 9.18 -10.96
N SER A 242 6.09 10.41 -11.02
CA SER A 242 5.22 11.60 -10.94
C SER A 242 4.50 11.94 -12.25
N PHE A 243 4.84 11.31 -13.38
CA PHE A 243 4.12 11.52 -14.64
C PHE A 243 2.66 11.03 -14.51
N GLY A 244 1.73 11.84 -14.96
CA GLY A 244 0.30 11.57 -14.83
C GLY A 244 -0.28 11.87 -13.43
N ALA A 245 0.55 12.14 -12.42
CA ALA A 245 0.09 12.46 -11.07
C ALA A 245 -0.45 13.90 -10.95
N ASN A 246 -1.15 14.16 -9.84
CA ASN A 246 -1.60 15.50 -9.47
C ASN A 246 -0.42 16.45 -9.19
N LYS A 247 -0.69 17.74 -9.03
CA LYS A 247 0.34 18.78 -8.84
C LYS A 247 1.17 18.57 -7.60
N ASN A 248 0.54 18.15 -6.49
CA ASN A 248 1.24 17.97 -5.22
C ASN A 248 2.19 16.77 -5.25
N ALA A 249 1.81 15.70 -5.93
CA ALA A 249 2.68 14.54 -6.18
C ALA A 249 3.89 14.91 -7.05
N LYS A 250 3.69 15.69 -8.12
CA LYS A 250 4.78 16.26 -8.93
C LYS A 250 5.70 17.15 -8.08
N ARG A 251 5.12 17.99 -7.22
CA ARG A 251 5.88 18.82 -6.27
C ARG A 251 6.71 17.97 -5.31
N ALA A 252 6.21 16.83 -4.84
CA ALA A 252 6.99 15.92 -3.99
C ALA A 252 8.22 15.36 -4.73
N ALA A 253 8.09 14.97 -6.00
CA ALA A 253 9.23 14.55 -6.83
C ALA A 253 10.24 15.69 -7.04
N ILE A 254 9.77 16.93 -7.27
CA ILE A 254 10.62 18.12 -7.38
C ILE A 254 11.33 18.45 -6.05
N VAL A 255 10.68 18.25 -4.91
CA VAL A 255 11.33 18.39 -3.59
C VAL A 255 12.49 17.42 -3.47
N HIS A 256 12.31 16.14 -3.84
CA HIS A 256 13.38 15.15 -3.82
C HIS A 256 14.56 15.56 -4.71
N LEU A 257 14.28 15.97 -5.95
CA LEU A 257 15.31 16.48 -6.87
C LEU A 257 16.02 17.72 -6.29
N SER A 258 15.25 18.71 -5.83
CA SER A 258 15.81 19.97 -5.31
C SER A 258 16.68 19.73 -4.08
N PHE A 259 16.28 18.83 -3.18
CA PHE A 259 17.06 18.45 -2.02
C PHE A 259 18.44 17.90 -2.42
N ASN A 260 18.48 16.94 -3.35
CA ASN A 260 19.72 16.31 -3.77
C ASN A 260 20.60 17.26 -4.62
N VAL A 261 20.01 18.07 -5.49
CA VAL A 261 20.75 19.03 -6.33
C VAL A 261 21.35 20.15 -5.47
N ILE A 262 20.57 20.78 -4.59
CA ILE A 262 21.07 21.86 -3.73
C ILE A 262 22.14 21.32 -2.78
N GLY A 263 21.89 20.17 -2.14
CA GLY A 263 22.87 19.52 -1.29
C GLY A 263 24.17 19.21 -2.02
N THR A 264 24.07 18.64 -3.23
CA THR A 264 25.26 18.36 -4.06
C THR A 264 25.99 19.64 -4.46
N VAL A 265 25.30 20.67 -4.93
CA VAL A 265 25.96 21.94 -5.34
C VAL A 265 26.72 22.54 -4.17
N VAL A 266 26.11 22.61 -2.99
CA VAL A 266 26.77 23.18 -1.80
C VAL A 266 27.99 22.35 -1.38
N TRP A 267 27.81 21.05 -1.18
CA TRP A 267 28.86 20.18 -0.65
C TRP A 267 29.94 19.85 -1.69
N LEU A 268 29.61 19.82 -2.99
CA LEU A 268 30.60 19.70 -4.07
C LEU A 268 31.48 20.96 -4.14
N THR A 269 30.88 22.14 -3.94
CA THR A 269 31.65 23.41 -3.87
C THR A 269 32.59 23.41 -2.67
N VAL A 270 32.11 23.03 -1.49
CA VAL A 270 32.94 22.89 -0.28
C VAL A 270 34.05 21.86 -0.51
N PHE A 271 33.72 20.69 -1.05
CA PHE A 271 34.69 19.64 -1.38
C PHE A 271 35.77 20.16 -2.34
N THR A 272 35.36 20.86 -3.39
CA THR A 272 36.29 21.44 -4.39
C THR A 272 37.23 22.44 -3.74
N ILE A 273 36.72 23.38 -2.92
CA ILE A 273 37.53 24.33 -2.19
C ILE A 273 38.54 23.62 -1.28
N VAL A 274 38.05 22.62 -0.48
CA VAL A 274 38.94 21.85 0.40
C VAL A 274 40.02 21.11 -0.39
N SER A 275 39.65 20.50 -1.52
CA SER A 275 40.59 19.77 -2.39
C SER A 275 41.69 20.66 -2.96
N TYR A 276 41.35 21.89 -3.40
CA TYR A 276 42.31 22.78 -4.05
C TYR A 276 43.12 23.60 -3.04
N VAL A 277 42.50 24.03 -1.91
CA VAL A 277 43.15 24.90 -0.92
C VAL A 277 43.95 24.09 0.10
N PHE A 278 43.33 23.08 0.70
CA PHE A 278 43.93 22.32 1.80
C PHE A 278 44.64 21.05 1.34
N LYS A 279 44.35 20.52 0.15
CA LYS A 279 44.93 19.32 -0.46
C LYS A 279 45.13 18.18 0.55
N PRO A 280 44.05 17.68 1.19
CA PRO A 280 44.17 16.63 2.19
C PRO A 280 44.76 15.38 1.55
N LEU A 281 45.80 14.81 2.15
CA LEU A 281 46.43 13.55 1.69
C LEU A 281 45.40 12.39 1.57
N LEU A 282 44.37 12.42 2.40
CA LEU A 282 43.27 11.44 2.35
C LEU A 282 42.62 11.36 0.95
N PHE A 283 42.49 12.48 0.23
CA PHE A 283 41.81 12.47 -1.07
C PHE A 283 42.59 11.73 -2.16
N ASP A 284 43.90 11.59 -1.99
CA ASP A 284 44.77 10.84 -2.91
C ASP A 284 44.92 9.35 -2.50
N THR A 285 44.45 8.96 -1.29
CA THR A 285 44.50 7.57 -0.86
C THR A 285 43.38 6.74 -1.49
N ALA A 286 43.62 5.45 -1.67
CA ALA A 286 42.62 4.52 -2.18
C ALA A 286 41.43 4.42 -1.21
N ALA A 287 40.24 4.53 -1.76
CA ALA A 287 39.01 4.39 -0.99
C ALA A 287 38.80 2.92 -0.58
N SER A 288 38.21 2.72 0.59
CA SER A 288 37.83 1.41 1.10
C SER A 288 36.31 1.25 1.10
N TYR A 289 35.82 0.01 1.20
CA TYR A 289 34.40 -0.29 1.37
C TYR A 289 33.77 0.52 2.50
N LEU A 290 34.40 0.48 3.68
CA LEU A 290 33.95 1.22 4.85
C LEU A 290 33.99 2.74 4.61
N GLY A 291 35.07 3.24 3.99
CA GLY A 291 35.23 4.65 3.69
C GLY A 291 34.15 5.20 2.76
N ILE A 292 33.70 4.41 1.79
CA ILE A 292 32.56 4.76 0.92
C ILE A 292 31.25 4.80 1.73
N ALA A 293 30.98 3.84 2.61
CA ALA A 293 29.80 3.88 3.47
C ALA A 293 29.79 5.11 4.39
N VAL A 294 30.95 5.44 4.98
CA VAL A 294 31.10 6.65 5.81
C VAL A 294 30.88 7.92 4.98
N ALA A 295 31.49 8.03 3.80
CA ALA A 295 31.34 9.20 2.92
C ALA A 295 29.87 9.38 2.47
N HIS A 296 29.19 8.26 2.12
CA HIS A 296 27.78 8.28 1.75
C HIS A 296 26.89 8.73 2.91
N SER A 297 27.11 8.22 4.11
CA SER A 297 26.36 8.63 5.31
C SER A 297 26.62 10.08 5.66
N LEU A 298 27.89 10.51 5.67
CA LEU A 298 28.28 11.87 5.99
C LEU A 298 27.64 12.87 5.02
N PHE A 299 27.67 12.60 3.72
CA PHE A 299 27.04 13.44 2.71
C PHE A 299 25.53 13.59 2.96
N ASN A 300 24.80 12.51 3.16
CA ASN A 300 23.35 12.55 3.37
C ASN A 300 22.98 13.24 4.70
N ILE A 301 23.75 13.01 5.77
CA ILE A 301 23.56 13.71 7.06
C ILE A 301 23.81 15.21 6.90
N LEU A 302 24.89 15.61 6.22
CA LEU A 302 25.23 17.00 6.00
C LEU A 302 24.19 17.71 5.11
N CYS A 303 23.70 17.06 4.05
CA CYS A 303 22.59 17.58 3.23
C CYS A 303 21.32 17.77 4.07
N THR A 304 21.00 16.80 4.89
CA THR A 304 19.82 16.88 5.77
C THR A 304 19.98 17.98 6.81
N ALA A 305 21.12 18.05 7.49
CA ALA A 305 21.40 19.10 8.48
C ALA A 305 21.27 20.51 7.88
N LEU A 306 21.74 20.70 6.65
CA LEU A 306 21.64 21.95 5.91
C LEU A 306 20.18 22.28 5.52
N LEU A 307 19.44 21.31 4.97
CA LEU A 307 18.16 21.55 4.31
C LEU A 307 16.93 21.27 5.20
N PHE A 308 17.09 20.56 6.31
CA PHE A 308 15.97 20.29 7.23
C PHE A 308 15.35 21.58 7.82
N PRO A 309 16.15 22.56 8.31
CA PRO A 309 15.60 23.86 8.70
C PRO A 309 15.08 24.67 7.50
N ALA A 310 15.67 24.47 6.32
CA ALA A 310 15.29 25.14 5.07
C ALA A 310 14.17 24.41 4.28
N ALA A 311 13.48 23.45 4.86
CA ALA A 311 12.39 22.71 4.19
C ALA A 311 11.28 23.62 3.59
N PRO A 312 10.89 24.76 4.20
CA PRO A 312 9.95 25.70 3.55
C PRO A 312 10.47 26.29 2.24
N LEU A 313 11.80 26.36 2.06
CA LEU A 313 12.42 26.80 0.80
C LEU A 313 12.21 25.74 -0.29
N LEU A 314 12.39 24.46 0.04
CA LEU A 314 12.14 23.36 -0.92
C LEU A 314 10.68 23.32 -1.35
N GLU A 315 9.75 23.53 -0.41
CA GLU A 315 8.32 23.64 -0.71
C GLU A 315 8.03 24.80 -1.68
N LYS A 316 8.60 26.00 -1.41
CA LYS A 316 8.46 27.17 -2.30
C LYS A 316 9.04 26.92 -3.69
N ILE A 317 10.20 26.26 -3.79
CA ILE A 317 10.81 25.90 -5.08
C ILE A 317 9.87 24.96 -5.85
N ALA A 318 9.36 23.93 -5.20
CA ALA A 318 8.49 22.95 -5.82
C ALA A 318 7.17 23.60 -6.31
N VAL A 319 6.54 24.46 -5.50
CA VAL A 319 5.33 25.20 -5.89
C VAL A 319 5.61 26.16 -7.05
N ARG A 320 6.79 26.80 -7.09
CA ARG A 320 7.16 27.71 -8.19
C ARG A 320 7.41 26.96 -9.51
N LEU A 321 8.02 25.78 -9.45
CA LEU A 321 8.30 24.96 -10.63
C LEU A 321 7.06 24.21 -11.14
N VAL A 322 6.11 23.89 -10.25
CA VAL A 322 4.83 23.29 -10.57
C VAL A 322 3.72 24.19 -10.03
N PRO A 323 3.34 25.26 -10.79
CA PRO A 323 2.35 26.23 -10.32
C PRO A 323 0.93 25.66 -10.28
N ASP A 324 0.06 26.30 -9.49
CA ASP A 324 -1.37 26.01 -9.49
C ASP A 324 -1.98 26.43 -10.83
N GLY A 325 -2.54 25.48 -11.58
CA GLY A 325 -3.28 25.77 -12.80
C GLY A 325 -4.78 25.86 -12.52
N ASN A 326 -5.57 26.28 -13.52
CA ASN A 326 -7.04 26.46 -13.42
C ASN A 326 -7.83 25.13 -13.37
N LYS A 327 -7.23 23.97 -13.53
CA LYS A 327 -7.91 22.67 -13.39
C LYS A 327 -7.92 22.27 -11.91
N LYS A 328 -9.10 21.94 -11.38
CA LYS A 328 -9.21 21.22 -10.10
C LYS A 328 -8.44 19.91 -10.26
N ASP A 329 -7.52 19.64 -9.32
CA ASP A 329 -6.86 18.34 -9.26
C ASP A 329 -7.93 17.30 -8.91
N THR A 330 -8.15 16.34 -9.79
CA THR A 330 -8.83 15.10 -9.41
C THR A 330 -7.88 14.32 -8.54
N ILE A 331 -8.23 14.14 -7.28
CA ILE A 331 -7.54 13.22 -6.39
C ILE A 331 -7.82 11.84 -6.98
N SER A 332 -6.79 11.10 -7.35
CA SER A 332 -6.96 9.70 -7.75
C SER A 332 -7.24 8.91 -6.49
N GLU A 333 -8.43 8.36 -6.36
CA GLU A 333 -8.87 7.61 -5.19
C GLU A 333 -8.02 6.36 -5.00
N LEU A 334 -7.65 5.67 -6.09
CA LEU A 334 -6.73 4.53 -6.10
C LEU A 334 -5.53 4.82 -7.02
N ASP A 335 -4.33 4.70 -6.48
CA ASP A 335 -3.09 5.00 -7.20
C ASP A 335 -2.31 3.71 -7.49
N ASP A 336 -2.12 3.40 -8.79
CA ASP A 336 -1.38 2.22 -9.24
C ASP A 336 0.07 2.15 -8.70
N ARG A 337 0.67 3.27 -8.27
CA ARG A 337 2.01 3.31 -7.64
C ARG A 337 2.04 2.59 -6.30
N LEU A 338 0.89 2.53 -5.61
CA LEU A 338 0.76 1.86 -4.33
C LEU A 338 0.67 0.34 -4.47
N LEU A 339 0.39 -0.18 -5.67
CA LEU A 339 0.44 -1.62 -5.95
C LEU A 339 1.81 -2.24 -5.64
N ALA A 340 2.88 -1.44 -5.69
CA ALA A 340 4.21 -1.86 -5.25
C ALA A 340 4.28 -2.16 -3.75
N THR A 341 3.32 -1.67 -2.95
CA THR A 341 3.23 -1.89 -1.50
C THR A 341 1.85 -2.44 -1.16
N PRO A 342 1.61 -3.75 -1.33
CA PRO A 342 0.29 -4.38 -1.26
C PRO A 342 -0.52 -4.02 -0.02
N ALA A 343 0.09 -4.03 1.16
CA ALA A 343 -0.58 -3.72 2.43
C ALA A 343 -1.19 -2.30 2.47
N ILE A 344 -0.57 -1.33 1.79
CA ILE A 344 -1.06 0.06 1.74
C ILE A 344 -2.14 0.23 0.67
N ALA A 345 -1.95 -0.43 -0.48
CA ALA A 345 -2.94 -0.49 -1.54
C ALA A 345 -4.26 -1.08 -1.02
N LEU A 346 -4.15 -2.14 -0.22
CA LEU A 346 -5.27 -2.82 0.41
C LEU A 346 -6.00 -1.92 1.42
N GLU A 347 -5.25 -1.20 2.28
CA GLU A 347 -5.83 -0.23 3.23
C GLU A 347 -6.63 0.88 2.52
N GLN A 348 -6.20 1.32 1.34
CA GLN A 348 -6.98 2.28 0.55
C GLN A 348 -8.28 1.67 0.05
N CYS A 349 -8.24 0.45 -0.48
CA CYS A 349 -9.43 -0.27 -0.89
C CYS A 349 -10.41 -0.46 0.28
N GLU A 350 -9.91 -0.87 1.46
CA GLU A 350 -10.72 -1.02 2.68
C GLU A 350 -11.50 0.27 2.98
N ARG A 351 -10.82 1.43 3.01
CA ARG A 351 -11.46 2.73 3.29
C ARG A 351 -12.51 3.11 2.25
N MET A 352 -12.27 2.79 0.98
CA MET A 352 -13.24 3.09 -0.07
C MET A 352 -14.46 2.20 0.03
N VAL A 353 -14.30 0.91 0.36
CA VAL A 353 -15.41 0.01 0.61
C VAL A 353 -16.19 0.42 1.87
N GLU A 354 -15.51 0.89 2.92
CA GLU A 354 -16.18 1.48 4.09
C GLU A 354 -17.07 2.67 3.72
N THR A 355 -16.54 3.57 2.88
CA THR A 355 -17.32 4.73 2.37
C THR A 355 -18.51 4.27 1.54
N MET A 356 -18.32 3.30 0.63
CA MET A 356 -19.38 2.69 -0.16
C MET A 356 -20.47 2.08 0.73
N ALA A 357 -20.07 1.34 1.78
CA ALA A 357 -20.99 0.73 2.74
C ALA A 357 -21.84 1.79 3.49
N GLU A 358 -21.21 2.89 3.93
CA GLU A 358 -21.91 3.98 4.62
C GLU A 358 -22.91 4.67 3.69
N GLU A 359 -22.50 5.03 2.47
CA GLU A 359 -23.38 5.68 1.47
C GLU A 359 -24.54 4.77 1.07
N THR A 360 -24.29 3.49 0.82
CA THR A 360 -25.30 2.48 0.50
C THR A 360 -26.30 2.30 1.65
N SER A 361 -25.82 2.18 2.88
CA SER A 361 -26.70 2.05 4.06
C SER A 361 -27.59 3.28 4.26
N GLU A 362 -27.03 4.50 4.05
CA GLU A 362 -27.82 5.74 4.16
C GLU A 362 -28.87 5.82 3.04
N ALA A 363 -28.49 5.52 1.79
CA ALA A 363 -29.40 5.55 0.65
C ALA A 363 -30.54 4.54 0.81
N PHE A 364 -30.24 3.32 1.30
CA PHE A 364 -31.26 2.32 1.52
C PHE A 364 -32.25 2.70 2.62
N LYS A 365 -31.79 3.25 3.74
CA LYS A 365 -32.67 3.78 4.80
C LYS A 365 -33.55 4.90 4.29
N LEU A 366 -32.98 5.78 3.46
CA LEU A 366 -33.70 6.89 2.85
C LEU A 366 -34.78 6.37 1.88
N SER A 367 -34.51 5.30 1.10
CA SER A 367 -35.50 4.70 0.19
C SER A 367 -36.68 4.08 0.94
N MET A 368 -36.46 3.48 2.12
CA MET A 368 -37.54 3.01 2.97
C MET A 368 -38.42 4.18 3.49
N ASP A 369 -37.83 5.30 3.84
CA ASP A 369 -38.55 6.50 4.27
C ASP A 369 -39.44 7.08 3.13
N MET A 370 -38.98 6.95 1.86
CA MET A 370 -39.75 7.37 0.68
C MET A 370 -41.10 6.64 0.55
N LEU A 371 -41.25 5.44 1.08
CA LEU A 371 -42.51 4.68 1.06
C LEU A 371 -43.63 5.37 1.84
N THR A 372 -43.27 6.23 2.80
CA THR A 372 -44.23 7.00 3.62
C THR A 372 -44.21 8.49 3.32
N ASN A 373 -43.05 9.06 3.09
CA ASN A 373 -42.82 10.49 2.92
C ASN A 373 -41.94 10.75 1.71
N TYR A 374 -42.56 10.82 0.53
CA TYR A 374 -41.78 11.05 -0.69
C TYR A 374 -41.22 12.49 -0.75
N ASP A 375 -39.94 12.59 -1.02
CA ASP A 375 -39.20 13.84 -1.23
C ASP A 375 -38.32 13.75 -2.48
N ALA A 376 -38.44 14.73 -3.39
CA ALA A 376 -37.74 14.71 -4.68
C ALA A 376 -36.20 14.90 -4.52
N ASP A 377 -35.76 15.67 -3.54
CA ASP A 377 -34.34 15.88 -3.29
C ASP A 377 -33.70 14.59 -2.76
N SER A 378 -34.38 13.89 -1.86
CA SER A 378 -33.98 12.59 -1.35
C SER A 378 -33.95 11.50 -2.44
N ALA A 379 -34.92 11.51 -3.37
CA ALA A 379 -34.91 10.64 -4.54
C ALA A 379 -33.67 10.86 -5.42
N GLY A 380 -33.27 12.11 -5.63
CA GLY A 380 -32.02 12.45 -6.34
C GLY A 380 -30.77 11.98 -5.62
N ARG A 381 -30.76 12.00 -4.28
CA ARG A 381 -29.64 11.50 -3.47
C ARG A 381 -29.51 9.98 -3.56
N ILE A 382 -30.62 9.24 -3.53
CA ILE A 382 -30.62 7.77 -3.65
C ILE A 382 -30.03 7.35 -5.00
N ARG A 383 -30.50 7.91 -6.13
CA ARG A 383 -29.97 7.59 -7.46
C ARG A 383 -28.48 7.92 -7.60
N LYS A 384 -28.07 9.06 -7.03
CA LYS A 384 -26.67 9.45 -7.04
C LYS A 384 -25.80 8.50 -6.20
N ALA A 385 -26.30 7.98 -5.11
CA ALA A 385 -25.58 7.01 -4.28
C ALA A 385 -25.40 5.67 -5.00
N GLU A 386 -26.41 5.25 -5.77
CA GLU A 386 -26.33 4.05 -6.62
C GLU A 386 -25.33 4.24 -7.75
N ASP A 387 -25.42 5.34 -8.54
CA ASP A 387 -24.42 5.68 -9.57
C ASP A 387 -22.98 5.68 -9.01
N ASN A 388 -22.80 6.15 -7.76
CA ASN A 388 -21.49 6.16 -7.09
C ASN A 388 -21.06 4.77 -6.63
N SER A 389 -21.99 3.95 -6.15
CA SER A 389 -21.73 2.57 -5.71
C SER A 389 -21.26 1.69 -6.87
N ASP A 390 -21.95 1.76 -8.02
CA ASP A 390 -21.58 1.08 -9.27
C ASP A 390 -20.16 1.49 -9.73
N HIS A 391 -19.88 2.80 -9.73
CA HIS A 391 -18.55 3.33 -10.09
C HIS A 391 -17.46 2.86 -9.13
N LEU A 392 -17.73 2.80 -7.82
CA LEU A 392 -16.78 2.32 -6.81
C LEU A 392 -16.52 0.82 -6.94
N GLU A 393 -17.54 0.01 -7.24
CA GLU A 393 -17.38 -1.42 -7.50
C GLU A 393 -16.41 -1.68 -8.63
N ASP A 394 -16.59 -1.02 -9.79
CA ASP A 394 -15.72 -1.13 -10.95
C ASP A 394 -14.25 -0.75 -10.65
N ILE A 395 -14.03 0.39 -10.00
CA ILE A 395 -12.69 0.91 -9.69
C ILE A 395 -11.98 0.01 -8.69
N ILE A 396 -12.66 -0.32 -7.58
CA ILE A 396 -12.07 -1.13 -6.51
C ILE A 396 -11.83 -2.56 -7.02
N GLY A 397 -12.80 -3.16 -7.72
CA GLY A 397 -12.69 -4.50 -8.28
C GLY A 397 -11.53 -4.62 -9.27
N THR A 398 -11.38 -3.66 -10.17
CA THR A 398 -10.25 -3.57 -11.11
C THR A 398 -8.91 -3.44 -10.37
N TYR A 399 -8.85 -2.60 -9.34
CA TYR A 399 -7.62 -2.36 -8.59
C TYR A 399 -7.22 -3.58 -7.74
N LEU A 400 -8.17 -4.20 -7.04
CA LEU A 400 -7.95 -5.45 -6.28
C LEU A 400 -7.49 -6.60 -7.19
N THR A 401 -8.04 -6.69 -8.41
CA THR A 401 -7.61 -7.67 -9.42
C THR A 401 -6.16 -7.42 -9.87
N LYS A 402 -5.71 -6.16 -10.00
CA LYS A 402 -4.31 -5.85 -10.24
C LYS A 402 -3.44 -6.20 -9.03
N LEU A 403 -3.92 -5.90 -7.83
CA LEU A 403 -3.21 -6.16 -6.58
C LEU A 403 -3.00 -7.66 -6.34
N SER A 404 -3.98 -8.50 -6.68
CA SER A 404 -3.89 -9.96 -6.53
C SER A 404 -2.83 -10.64 -7.40
N ARG A 405 -2.29 -9.93 -8.41
CA ARG A 405 -1.17 -10.42 -9.23
C ARG A 405 0.18 -10.31 -8.53
N ASN A 406 0.26 -9.53 -7.45
CA ASN A 406 1.46 -9.37 -6.65
C ASN A 406 1.59 -10.53 -5.64
N GLN A 407 2.78 -10.70 -5.07
CA GLN A 407 2.99 -11.66 -3.99
C GLN A 407 2.36 -11.10 -2.70
N LEU A 408 1.17 -11.60 -2.39
CA LEU A 408 0.43 -11.26 -1.18
C LEU A 408 0.77 -12.24 -0.04
N THR A 409 0.63 -11.80 1.20
CA THR A 409 0.57 -12.70 2.36
C THR A 409 -0.75 -13.47 2.38
N GLU A 410 -0.86 -14.55 3.18
CA GLU A 410 -2.12 -15.26 3.34
C GLU A 410 -3.21 -14.32 3.90
N ASP A 411 -2.86 -13.48 4.87
CA ASP A 411 -3.76 -12.48 5.47
C ASP A 411 -4.23 -11.44 4.41
N ASP A 412 -3.30 -10.87 3.63
CA ASP A 412 -3.65 -9.89 2.59
C ASP A 412 -4.52 -10.53 1.48
N SER A 413 -4.26 -11.79 1.14
CA SER A 413 -5.05 -12.52 0.14
C SER A 413 -6.48 -12.80 0.62
N ALA A 414 -6.65 -13.14 1.91
CA ALA A 414 -7.96 -13.31 2.53
C ALA A 414 -8.73 -11.97 2.52
N GLU A 415 -8.05 -10.87 2.85
CA GLU A 415 -8.65 -9.54 2.84
C GLU A 415 -9.05 -9.09 1.44
N VAL A 416 -8.21 -9.29 0.42
CA VAL A 416 -8.57 -9.03 -1.00
C VAL A 416 -9.83 -9.80 -1.38
N SER A 417 -9.93 -11.07 -0.98
CA SER A 417 -11.09 -11.91 -1.28
C SER A 417 -12.36 -11.42 -0.58
N LYS A 418 -12.23 -10.98 0.69
CA LYS A 418 -13.33 -10.36 1.45
C LYS A 418 -13.83 -9.11 0.74
N LEU A 419 -12.93 -8.21 0.36
CA LEU A 419 -13.31 -6.95 -0.29
C LEU A 419 -13.96 -7.19 -1.66
N LEU A 420 -13.42 -8.09 -2.49
CA LEU A 420 -13.97 -8.42 -3.81
C LEU A 420 -15.41 -8.99 -3.74
N LYS A 421 -15.74 -9.73 -2.69
CA LYS A 421 -17.10 -10.21 -2.47
C LYS A 421 -18.00 -9.09 -1.95
N ALA A 422 -17.52 -8.35 -0.95
CA ALA A 422 -18.31 -7.33 -0.27
C ALA A 422 -18.73 -6.17 -1.19
N ILE A 423 -17.87 -5.73 -2.15
CA ILE A 423 -18.23 -4.65 -3.07
C ILE A 423 -19.46 -5.01 -3.92
N GLY A 424 -19.55 -6.25 -4.42
CA GLY A 424 -20.71 -6.69 -5.18
C GLY A 424 -21.97 -6.79 -4.32
N ASP A 425 -21.88 -7.19 -3.04
CA ASP A 425 -23.03 -7.21 -2.15
C ASP A 425 -23.48 -5.78 -1.77
N PHE A 426 -22.57 -4.82 -1.58
CA PHE A 426 -22.94 -3.43 -1.33
C PHE A 426 -23.57 -2.76 -2.57
N GLU A 427 -23.07 -3.05 -3.78
CA GLU A 427 -23.66 -2.59 -5.03
C GLU A 427 -25.09 -3.11 -5.15
N ARG A 428 -25.34 -4.40 -4.92
CA ARG A 428 -26.68 -5.01 -4.93
C ARG A 428 -27.63 -4.37 -3.92
N ILE A 429 -27.17 -4.08 -2.71
CA ILE A 429 -27.98 -3.35 -1.73
C ILE A 429 -28.35 -1.96 -2.26
N SER A 430 -27.41 -1.30 -2.93
CA SER A 430 -27.63 0.02 -3.53
C SER A 430 -28.67 -0.05 -4.65
N ASP A 431 -28.60 -1.03 -5.55
CA ASP A 431 -29.60 -1.32 -6.58
C ASP A 431 -31.00 -1.50 -5.98
N HIS A 432 -31.12 -2.30 -4.91
CA HIS A 432 -32.37 -2.51 -4.22
C HIS A 432 -32.92 -1.23 -3.60
N SER A 433 -32.07 -0.24 -3.23
CA SER A 433 -32.54 1.05 -2.76
C SER A 433 -33.27 1.86 -3.84
N VAL A 434 -32.79 1.80 -5.08
CA VAL A 434 -33.45 2.42 -6.23
C VAL A 434 -34.76 1.70 -6.57
N ASN A 435 -34.79 0.37 -6.52
CA ASN A 435 -36.03 -0.40 -6.75
C ASN A 435 -37.13 -0.06 -5.72
N ILE A 436 -36.75 0.15 -4.45
CA ILE A 436 -37.70 0.62 -3.40
C ILE A 436 -38.16 2.04 -3.69
N LEU A 437 -37.25 2.95 -4.13
CA LEU A 437 -37.62 4.30 -4.55
C LEU A 437 -38.62 4.28 -5.72
N GLU A 438 -38.39 3.45 -6.75
CA GLU A 438 -39.29 3.27 -7.88
C GLU A 438 -40.67 2.80 -7.44
N SER A 439 -40.72 1.87 -6.48
CA SER A 439 -41.97 1.43 -5.84
C SER A 439 -42.70 2.60 -5.14
N ALA A 440 -41.97 3.48 -4.46
CA ALA A 440 -42.54 4.67 -3.82
C ALA A 440 -43.04 5.70 -4.85
N GLU A 441 -42.33 5.89 -5.96
CA GLU A 441 -42.75 6.74 -7.09
C GLU A 441 -44.02 6.19 -7.78
N GLU A 442 -44.08 4.86 -7.92
CA GLU A 442 -45.25 4.18 -8.49
C GLU A 442 -46.50 4.34 -7.60
N LEU A 443 -46.37 4.13 -6.27
CA LEU A 443 -47.43 4.39 -5.30
C LEU A 443 -47.98 5.81 -5.44
N ARG A 444 -47.05 6.79 -5.51
CA ARG A 444 -47.42 8.20 -5.66
C ARG A 444 -48.12 8.51 -6.99
N SER A 445 -47.57 8.03 -8.10
CA SER A 445 -48.08 8.31 -9.46
C SER A 445 -49.49 7.74 -9.67
N LYS A 446 -49.70 6.52 -9.13
CA LYS A 446 -50.98 5.81 -9.19
C LYS A 446 -51.96 6.21 -8.07
N LYS A 447 -51.53 7.06 -7.12
CA LYS A 447 -52.30 7.45 -5.93
C LYS A 447 -52.78 6.24 -5.12
N ILE A 448 -51.96 5.22 -5.01
CA ILE A 448 -52.24 4.02 -4.20
C ILE A 448 -51.74 4.27 -2.78
N GLU A 449 -52.64 4.00 -1.81
CA GLU A 449 -52.30 4.03 -0.39
C GLU A 449 -52.52 2.68 0.25
N PHE A 450 -51.55 2.24 1.03
CA PHE A 450 -51.69 1.07 1.88
C PHE A 450 -52.58 1.38 3.09
N THR A 451 -53.30 0.37 3.59
CA THR A 451 -54.09 0.53 4.81
C THR A 451 -53.21 0.85 6.00
N GLY A 452 -53.74 1.55 7.03
CA GLY A 452 -52.96 1.88 8.24
C GLY A 452 -52.32 0.67 8.89
N ARG A 453 -52.99 -0.48 8.86
CA ARG A 453 -52.46 -1.77 9.35
C ARG A 453 -51.29 -2.26 8.48
N ALA A 454 -51.40 -2.20 7.17
CA ALA A 454 -50.34 -2.57 6.27
C ALA A 454 -49.10 -1.69 6.44
N LYS A 455 -49.30 -0.36 6.57
CA LYS A 455 -48.20 0.58 6.85
C LYS A 455 -47.49 0.26 8.16
N ALA A 456 -48.21 -0.10 9.22
CA ALA A 456 -47.62 -0.49 10.50
C ALA A 456 -46.82 -1.80 10.41
N GLU A 457 -47.37 -2.78 9.71
CA GLU A 457 -46.72 -4.08 9.45
C GLU A 457 -45.42 -3.91 8.64
N LEU A 458 -45.45 -3.08 7.57
CA LEU A 458 -44.28 -2.75 6.77
C LEU A 458 -43.22 -2.02 7.58
N GLY A 459 -43.63 -1.12 8.49
CA GLY A 459 -42.73 -0.42 9.40
C GLY A 459 -41.90 -1.34 10.30
N VAL A 460 -42.50 -2.48 10.73
CA VAL A 460 -41.77 -3.50 11.49
C VAL A 460 -40.66 -4.13 10.63
N LEU A 461 -40.97 -4.51 9.39
CA LEU A 461 -40.00 -5.08 8.47
C LEU A 461 -38.88 -4.08 8.13
N CYS A 462 -39.23 -2.83 7.81
CA CYS A 462 -38.25 -1.77 7.55
C CYS A 462 -37.32 -1.52 8.75
N SER A 463 -37.85 -1.63 9.98
CA SER A 463 -37.04 -1.49 11.19
C SER A 463 -36.04 -2.65 11.35
N ALA A 464 -36.45 -3.89 11.06
CA ALA A 464 -35.57 -5.05 11.07
C ALA A 464 -34.46 -4.95 10.01
N VAL A 465 -34.83 -4.54 8.78
CA VAL A 465 -33.87 -4.33 7.68
C VAL A 465 -32.90 -3.18 7.98
N SER A 466 -33.36 -2.11 8.61
CA SER A 466 -32.45 -1.01 9.05
C SER A 466 -31.45 -1.47 10.10
N GLU A 467 -31.85 -2.39 11.00
CA GLU A 467 -30.96 -2.96 12.02
C GLU A 467 -29.91 -3.87 11.40
N ILE A 468 -30.32 -4.80 10.49
CA ILE A 468 -29.37 -5.72 9.85
C ILE A 468 -28.33 -4.96 8.98
N LEU A 469 -28.77 -3.93 8.24
CA LEU A 469 -27.85 -3.07 7.48
C LEU A 469 -26.82 -2.40 8.39
N THR A 470 -27.29 -1.85 9.50
CA THR A 470 -26.39 -1.18 10.46
C THR A 470 -25.40 -2.16 11.08
N ALA A 471 -25.88 -3.37 11.43
CA ALA A 471 -25.06 -4.43 12.00
C ALA A 471 -24.03 -4.95 10.99
N ALA A 472 -24.42 -5.15 9.72
CA ALA A 472 -23.54 -5.63 8.66
C ALA A 472 -22.41 -4.63 8.36
N CYS A 473 -22.74 -3.34 8.20
CA CYS A 473 -21.74 -2.28 8.02
C CYS A 473 -20.78 -2.18 9.22
N ALA A 474 -21.27 -2.31 10.45
CA ALA A 474 -20.44 -2.28 11.65
C ALA A 474 -19.52 -3.50 11.77
N ALA A 475 -20.03 -4.71 11.49
CA ALA A 475 -19.24 -5.94 11.49
C ALA A 475 -18.15 -5.90 10.41
N PHE A 476 -18.46 -5.39 9.22
CA PHE A 476 -17.51 -5.24 8.13
C PHE A 476 -16.39 -4.24 8.47
N ARG A 477 -16.75 -3.03 8.89
CA ARG A 477 -15.78 -1.97 9.26
C ARG A 477 -14.84 -2.40 10.39
N ASP A 478 -15.41 -3.03 11.44
CA ASP A 478 -14.64 -3.44 12.61
C ASP A 478 -13.92 -4.78 12.38
N SER A 479 -14.15 -5.46 11.24
CA SER A 479 -13.71 -6.84 10.93
C SER A 479 -14.01 -7.82 12.08
N ASP A 480 -15.20 -7.68 12.68
CA ASP A 480 -15.60 -8.33 13.91
C ASP A 480 -16.49 -9.56 13.62
N SER A 481 -15.87 -10.74 13.68
CA SER A 481 -16.59 -12.02 13.44
C SER A 481 -17.68 -12.31 14.49
N GLU A 482 -17.57 -11.82 15.73
CA GLU A 482 -18.61 -12.02 16.76
C GLU A 482 -19.86 -11.21 16.44
N LYS A 483 -19.70 -9.96 15.97
CA LYS A 483 -20.81 -9.16 15.46
C LYS A 483 -21.43 -9.77 14.21
N ALA A 484 -20.59 -10.27 13.30
CA ALA A 484 -21.04 -10.88 12.06
C ALA A 484 -21.90 -12.13 12.30
N MET A 485 -21.58 -12.96 13.30
CA MET A 485 -22.37 -14.15 13.66
C MET A 485 -23.81 -13.85 14.10
N LYS A 486 -24.13 -12.62 14.52
CA LYS A 486 -25.48 -12.21 14.94
C LYS A 486 -26.38 -11.74 13.81
N ILE A 487 -25.86 -11.63 12.60
CA ILE A 487 -26.57 -11.12 11.42
C ILE A 487 -27.51 -12.18 10.85
N GLU A 488 -27.04 -13.40 10.72
CA GLU A 488 -27.80 -14.52 10.15
C GLU A 488 -29.10 -14.83 10.92
N PRO A 489 -29.14 -14.84 12.29
CA PRO A 489 -30.41 -14.99 13.01
C PRO A 489 -31.42 -13.88 12.71
N LEU A 490 -30.99 -12.64 12.48
CA LEU A 490 -31.87 -11.53 12.12
C LEU A 490 -32.37 -11.65 10.68
N GLU A 491 -31.53 -12.10 9.75
CA GLU A 491 -31.91 -12.38 8.37
C GLU A 491 -33.07 -13.40 8.31
N GLN A 492 -32.97 -14.53 9.04
CA GLN A 492 -34.05 -15.50 9.09
C GLN A 492 -35.36 -14.94 9.65
N VAL A 493 -35.28 -14.03 10.63
CA VAL A 493 -36.50 -13.34 11.14
C VAL A 493 -37.08 -12.42 10.06
N ILE A 494 -36.27 -11.79 9.23
CA ILE A 494 -36.72 -10.93 8.12
C ILE A 494 -37.42 -11.80 7.06
N ASP A 495 -36.88 -12.98 6.74
CA ASP A 495 -37.51 -13.94 5.85
C ASP A 495 -38.89 -14.37 6.35
N ASP A 496 -39.00 -14.75 7.62
CA ASP A 496 -40.28 -15.11 8.25
C ASP A 496 -41.25 -13.93 8.22
N LEU A 497 -40.81 -12.71 8.46
CA LEU A 497 -41.64 -11.50 8.37
C LEU A 497 -42.15 -11.26 6.95
N LYS A 498 -41.33 -11.44 5.92
CA LYS A 498 -41.74 -11.36 4.51
C LYS A 498 -42.88 -12.34 4.20
N VAL A 499 -42.74 -13.61 4.61
CA VAL A 499 -43.78 -14.62 4.40
C VAL A 499 -45.06 -14.20 5.12
N GLN A 500 -45.01 -13.80 6.39
CA GLN A 500 -46.17 -13.37 7.16
C GLN A 500 -46.86 -12.15 6.52
N LEU A 501 -46.11 -11.16 6.08
CA LEU A 501 -46.62 -9.93 5.45
C LEU A 501 -47.29 -10.24 4.11
N ARG A 502 -46.71 -11.14 3.32
CA ARG A 502 -47.31 -11.60 2.07
C ARG A 502 -48.65 -12.30 2.32
N ASP A 503 -48.71 -13.21 3.27
CA ASP A 503 -49.95 -13.98 3.58
C ASP A 503 -51.05 -13.06 4.12
N ARG A 504 -50.70 -12.10 4.97
CA ARG A 504 -51.63 -11.07 5.45
C ARG A 504 -52.13 -10.14 4.31
N HIS A 505 -51.28 -9.82 3.36
CA HIS A 505 -51.69 -9.04 2.19
C HIS A 505 -52.67 -9.83 1.30
N ILE A 506 -52.43 -11.11 1.09
CA ILE A 506 -53.36 -12.01 0.36
C ILE A 506 -54.71 -12.05 1.06
N ALA A 507 -54.77 -12.12 2.39
CA ALA A 507 -55.99 -12.06 3.16
C ALA A 507 -56.75 -10.71 2.95
N ARG A 508 -56.03 -9.57 2.99
CA ARG A 508 -56.62 -8.25 2.68
C ARG A 508 -57.18 -8.18 1.26
N LEU A 509 -56.47 -8.77 0.28
CA LEU A 509 -56.96 -8.82 -1.11
C LEU A 509 -58.25 -9.62 -1.24
N LYS A 510 -58.32 -10.80 -0.57
CA LYS A 510 -59.54 -11.64 -0.53
C LYS A 510 -60.73 -10.92 0.10
N ASN A 511 -60.48 -10.07 1.10
CA ASN A 511 -61.50 -9.30 1.79
C ASN A 511 -61.89 -8.02 1.04
N GLY A 512 -61.26 -7.71 -0.09
CA GLY A 512 -61.52 -6.49 -0.85
C GLY A 512 -60.97 -5.19 -0.20
N GLU A 513 -60.04 -5.32 0.74
CA GLU A 513 -59.43 -4.22 1.50
C GLU A 513 -58.31 -3.53 0.70
N CYS A 514 -57.82 -4.13 -0.39
CA CYS A 514 -56.79 -3.57 -1.26
C CYS A 514 -56.96 -4.03 -2.72
N THR A 515 -56.31 -3.32 -3.65
CA THR A 515 -56.34 -3.63 -5.08
C THR A 515 -55.25 -4.62 -5.48
N VAL A 516 -55.43 -5.30 -6.62
CA VAL A 516 -54.41 -6.17 -7.21
C VAL A 516 -53.15 -5.40 -7.55
N GLU A 517 -53.28 -4.16 -8.04
CA GLU A 517 -52.13 -3.29 -8.34
C GLU A 517 -51.30 -2.97 -7.08
N ALA A 518 -51.97 -2.66 -5.97
CA ALA A 518 -51.29 -2.50 -4.67
C ALA A 518 -50.54 -3.76 -4.24
N GLY A 519 -51.09 -4.95 -4.64
CA GLY A 519 -50.46 -6.24 -4.37
C GLY A 519 -49.13 -6.48 -5.09
N PHE A 520 -49.00 -6.03 -6.33
CA PHE A 520 -47.75 -6.11 -7.09
C PHE A 520 -46.69 -5.24 -6.44
N ILE A 521 -46.98 -3.95 -6.18
CA ILE A 521 -46.03 -3.02 -5.55
C ILE A 521 -45.62 -3.54 -4.14
N TRP A 522 -46.60 -4.05 -3.38
CA TRP A 522 -46.32 -4.68 -2.07
C TRP A 522 -45.34 -5.82 -2.17
N SER A 523 -45.52 -6.72 -3.13
CA SER A 523 -44.66 -7.86 -3.38
C SER A 523 -43.26 -7.44 -3.76
N ASP A 524 -43.13 -6.40 -4.61
CA ASP A 524 -41.83 -5.87 -5.03
C ASP A 524 -41.08 -5.22 -3.85
N ILE A 525 -41.75 -4.43 -3.02
CA ILE A 525 -41.17 -3.87 -1.79
C ILE A 525 -40.65 -4.97 -0.87
N LEU A 526 -41.49 -5.99 -0.57
CA LEU A 526 -41.09 -7.08 0.31
C LEU A 526 -39.89 -7.85 -0.23
N THR A 527 -39.83 -8.06 -1.56
CA THR A 527 -38.74 -8.78 -2.20
C THR A 527 -37.45 -7.97 -2.14
N ASN A 528 -37.49 -6.67 -2.40
CA ASN A 528 -36.28 -5.83 -2.35
C ASN A 528 -35.74 -5.68 -0.91
N LEU A 529 -36.64 -5.62 0.10
CA LEU A 529 -36.24 -5.57 1.51
C LEU A 529 -35.54 -6.86 1.96
N GLU A 530 -36.08 -8.03 1.58
CA GLU A 530 -35.47 -9.33 1.90
C GLU A 530 -34.16 -9.53 1.15
N ARG A 531 -34.09 -9.21 -0.14
CA ARG A 531 -32.86 -9.31 -0.90
C ARG A 531 -31.71 -8.48 -0.30
N ALA A 532 -32.02 -7.29 0.20
CA ALA A 532 -31.02 -6.50 0.91
C ALA A 532 -30.56 -7.16 2.21
N SER A 533 -31.43 -7.88 2.93
CA SER A 533 -31.02 -8.66 4.12
C SER A 533 -30.15 -9.86 3.75
N ASP A 534 -30.45 -10.55 2.65
CA ASP A 534 -29.60 -11.64 2.11
C ASP A 534 -28.17 -11.15 1.84
N HIS A 535 -28.04 -9.98 1.19
CA HIS A 535 -26.73 -9.39 0.92
C HIS A 535 -26.00 -8.98 2.21
N CYS A 536 -26.72 -8.52 3.24
CA CYS A 536 -26.15 -8.26 4.57
C CYS A 536 -25.59 -9.54 5.21
N SER A 537 -26.29 -10.67 5.07
CA SER A 537 -25.81 -11.98 5.53
C SER A 537 -24.55 -12.41 4.76
N ASN A 538 -24.51 -12.22 3.42
CA ASN A 538 -23.33 -12.51 2.61
C ASN A 538 -22.11 -11.67 3.06
N ILE A 539 -22.29 -10.39 3.34
CA ILE A 539 -21.23 -9.53 3.89
C ILE A 539 -20.72 -10.06 5.23
N ALA A 540 -21.63 -10.47 6.12
CA ALA A 540 -21.25 -11.05 7.41
C ALA A 540 -20.44 -12.33 7.24
N LEU A 541 -20.84 -13.21 6.32
CA LEU A 541 -20.10 -14.43 6.00
C LEU A 541 -18.71 -14.15 5.45
N CYS A 542 -18.55 -13.12 4.60
CA CYS A 542 -17.23 -12.70 4.13
C CYS A 542 -16.30 -12.27 5.27
N VAL A 543 -16.83 -11.59 6.30
CA VAL A 543 -16.07 -11.20 7.50
C VAL A 543 -15.66 -12.43 8.32
N ILE A 544 -16.55 -13.39 8.50
CA ILE A 544 -16.29 -14.63 9.26
C ILE A 544 -15.25 -15.50 8.54
N ASP A 545 -15.40 -15.68 7.22
CA ASP A 545 -14.50 -16.48 6.39
C ASP A 545 -13.07 -15.89 6.37
N ALA A 546 -12.95 -14.59 6.24
CA ALA A 546 -11.65 -13.91 6.31
C ALA A 546 -10.97 -14.13 7.67
N GLY A 547 -11.72 -14.07 8.77
CA GLY A 547 -11.21 -14.35 10.12
C GLY A 547 -10.77 -15.79 10.35
N LYS A 548 -11.36 -16.77 9.64
CA LYS A 548 -11.03 -18.20 9.75
C LYS A 548 -10.05 -18.69 8.67
N HIS A 549 -9.63 -17.82 7.73
CA HIS A 549 -8.90 -18.20 6.51
C HIS A 549 -9.58 -19.34 5.72
N ASN A 550 -10.90 -19.45 5.82
CA ASN A 550 -11.72 -20.41 5.10
C ASN A 550 -12.52 -19.71 4.01
N MET A 551 -12.44 -20.18 2.76
CA MET A 551 -13.14 -19.55 1.63
C MET A 551 -14.48 -20.21 1.29
N ASN A 552 -15.02 -21.07 2.16
CA ASN A 552 -16.19 -21.88 1.86
C ASN A 552 -17.43 -21.38 2.63
N MET A 553 -18.12 -20.36 2.09
CA MET A 553 -19.29 -19.70 2.69
C MET A 553 -20.41 -20.70 3.10
N HIS A 554 -20.66 -21.74 2.27
CA HIS A 554 -21.70 -22.72 2.57
C HIS A 554 -21.36 -23.61 3.77
N GLU A 555 -20.10 -23.91 3.99
CA GLU A 555 -19.64 -24.69 5.13
C GLU A 555 -19.74 -23.86 6.42
N SER A 556 -19.33 -22.60 6.38
CA SER A 556 -19.43 -21.66 7.50
C SER A 556 -20.90 -21.44 7.93
N LEU A 557 -21.83 -21.30 6.96
CA LEU A 557 -23.27 -21.19 7.21
C LEU A 557 -23.85 -22.45 7.84
N SER A 558 -23.46 -23.62 7.32
CA SER A 558 -23.92 -24.91 7.85
C SER A 558 -23.44 -25.18 9.28
N GLU A 559 -22.19 -24.75 9.58
CA GLU A 559 -21.63 -24.85 10.94
C GLU A 559 -22.32 -23.91 11.93
N MET A 560 -22.67 -22.67 11.49
CA MET A 560 -23.36 -21.70 12.34
C MET A 560 -24.80 -22.15 12.71
N LYS A 561 -25.50 -22.82 11.79
CA LYS A 561 -26.89 -23.28 11.98
C LYS A 561 -26.99 -24.58 12.75
N LYS A 562 -25.95 -25.40 12.78
CA LYS A 562 -26.00 -26.76 13.35
C LYS A 562 -25.76 -26.75 14.85
N ASP A 563 -26.82 -27.05 15.64
CA ASP A 563 -26.77 -27.25 17.09
C ASP A 563 -26.06 -26.10 17.87
N ASN A 564 -26.32 -24.84 17.48
CA ASN A 564 -25.72 -23.67 18.11
C ASN A 564 -26.74 -22.96 19.04
N PRO A 565 -26.68 -23.15 20.37
CA PRO A 565 -27.61 -22.51 21.29
C PRO A 565 -27.58 -20.96 21.24
N ALA A 566 -26.44 -20.36 20.93
CA ALA A 566 -26.31 -18.90 20.81
C ALA A 566 -27.08 -18.37 19.58
N PHE A 567 -27.15 -19.16 18.50
CA PHE A 567 -27.96 -18.84 17.33
C PHE A 567 -29.46 -18.86 17.66
N GLU A 568 -29.92 -19.88 18.34
CA GLU A 568 -31.34 -20.03 18.75
C GLU A 568 -31.76 -18.91 19.73
N ASP A 569 -30.90 -18.56 20.67
CA ASP A 569 -31.17 -17.48 21.62
C ASP A 569 -31.31 -16.10 20.92
N GLU A 570 -30.42 -15.78 19.96
CA GLU A 570 -30.48 -14.56 19.17
C GLU A 570 -31.71 -14.55 18.23
N PHE A 571 -32.02 -15.68 17.57
CA PHE A 571 -33.19 -15.82 16.72
C PHE A 571 -34.48 -15.59 17.51
N ASP A 572 -34.61 -16.20 18.68
CA ASP A 572 -35.75 -16.03 19.58
C ASP A 572 -35.87 -14.59 20.08
N MET A 573 -34.75 -13.93 20.38
CA MET A 573 -34.71 -12.54 20.76
C MET A 573 -35.27 -11.64 19.64
N TYR A 574 -34.78 -11.78 18.41
CA TYR A 574 -35.24 -10.99 17.27
C TYR A 574 -36.70 -11.31 16.90
N THR A 575 -37.12 -12.56 16.98
CA THR A 575 -38.53 -12.96 16.75
C THR A 575 -39.49 -12.27 17.73
N ARG A 576 -39.09 -12.12 19.01
CA ARG A 576 -39.89 -11.39 20.01
C ARG A 576 -39.87 -9.89 19.74
N LYS A 577 -38.71 -9.31 19.36
CA LYS A 577 -38.52 -7.89 19.09
C LYS A 577 -39.37 -7.42 17.90
N TYR A 578 -39.40 -8.18 16.83
CA TYR A 578 -40.09 -7.83 15.57
C TYR A 578 -41.44 -8.53 15.38
N ARG A 579 -42.05 -8.93 16.49
CA ARG A 579 -43.37 -9.59 16.44
C ARG A 579 -44.43 -8.64 15.91
N ILE A 580 -45.11 -9.03 14.80
CA ILE A 580 -46.25 -8.30 14.29
C ILE A 580 -47.47 -8.59 15.17
N THR A 581 -47.87 -7.62 15.97
CA THR A 581 -49.10 -7.67 16.76
C THR A 581 -50.31 -7.56 15.84
N GLY A 582 -51.30 -8.44 16.00
CA GLY A 582 -52.40 -8.70 15.11
C GLY A 582 -53.43 -7.58 14.90
#